data_5abec6cf6af75738f322dbaed36cf028
#
_entry.id   5abec6cf6af75738f322dbaed36cf028
#
_cell.length_a   1.000
_cell.length_b   1.000
_cell.length_c   1.000
_cell.angle_alpha   90.00
_cell.angle_beta   90.00
_cell.angle_gamma   90.00
#
_symmetry.space_group_name_H-M   'P 1'
#
loop_
_entity.id
_entity.type
_entity.pdbx_description
1 polymer ?
#
loop_
_entity_poly.entity_id
_entity_poly.type
_entity_poly.pdbx_seq_one_letter_code
_entity_poly.pdbx_strand_id
1 'polypeptide(L)'
;MPFLYLAQRQNNNWIPLAAMKYIANYLSMPYISVYEVATFYTMYNLAPVGKHFVQVCTTTPCLIRGADKIVELCKEKISPNENKISKKGNCSWMEVECLGACVNAPMIQINNDYYEDLDEKSAKEILDSLINDKPLKPGSYRGRKNTAPEKNTSVKEKNHA
;
A
#
# COMPACT_ATOMS: atom_id res chain seq x y z
N MET A 1 3.64 -14.62 -9.93
CA MET A 1 3.45 -13.51 -8.95
C MET A 1 4.78 -12.85 -8.53
N PRO A 2 5.84 -13.54 -8.05
CA PRO A 2 7.06 -12.84 -7.61
C PRO A 2 7.68 -11.90 -8.64
N PHE A 3 7.71 -12.29 -9.92
CA PHE A 3 8.25 -11.44 -11.00
C PHE A 3 7.46 -10.16 -11.22
N LEU A 4 6.13 -10.20 -11.09
CA LEU A 4 5.29 -9.01 -11.16
C LEU A 4 5.63 -8.05 -10.00
N TYR A 5 5.82 -8.60 -8.81
CA TYR A 5 6.19 -7.81 -7.64
C TYR A 5 7.57 -7.15 -7.78
N LEU A 6 8.56 -7.90 -8.32
CA LEU A 6 9.88 -7.35 -8.61
C LEU A 6 9.81 -6.25 -9.67
N ALA A 7 9.07 -6.49 -10.76
CA ALA A 7 8.88 -5.50 -11.82
C ALA A 7 8.21 -4.21 -11.29
N GLN A 8 7.18 -4.35 -10.45
CA GLN A 8 6.53 -3.20 -9.81
C GLN A 8 7.50 -2.38 -8.97
N ARG A 9 8.34 -3.04 -8.15
CA ARG A 9 9.35 -2.36 -7.34
C ARG A 9 10.40 -1.63 -8.18
N GLN A 10 10.82 -2.23 -9.29
CA GLN A 10 11.82 -1.63 -10.19
C GLN A 10 11.28 -0.44 -10.96
N ASN A 11 9.97 -0.38 -11.20
CA ASN A 11 9.34 0.63 -12.04
C ASN A 11 8.45 1.59 -11.23
N ASN A 12 9.00 2.21 -10.20
CA ASN A 12 8.32 3.23 -9.40
C ASN A 12 6.92 2.79 -8.92
N ASN A 13 6.82 1.54 -8.44
CA ASN A 13 5.64 0.96 -7.82
C ASN A 13 4.44 0.74 -8.77
N TRP A 14 4.68 0.56 -10.08
CA TRP A 14 3.64 0.15 -11.04
C TRP A 14 4.19 -0.77 -12.14
N ILE A 15 3.31 -1.51 -12.84
CA ILE A 15 3.70 -2.53 -13.82
C ILE A 15 3.25 -2.11 -15.23
N PRO A 16 4.18 -1.72 -16.13
CA PRO A 16 3.85 -1.43 -17.51
C PRO A 16 3.59 -2.71 -18.31
N LEU A 17 2.79 -2.61 -19.37
CA LEU A 17 2.50 -3.73 -20.29
C LEU A 17 3.77 -4.39 -20.85
N ALA A 18 4.81 -3.60 -21.09
CA ALA A 18 6.09 -4.11 -21.57
C ALA A 18 6.73 -5.10 -20.56
N ALA A 19 6.64 -4.80 -19.25
CA ALA A 19 7.14 -5.71 -18.22
C ALA A 19 6.33 -7.01 -18.17
N MET A 20 5.01 -6.96 -18.33
CA MET A 20 4.18 -8.16 -18.38
C MET A 20 4.53 -9.04 -19.58
N LYS A 21 4.75 -8.44 -20.76
CA LYS A 21 5.19 -9.18 -21.96
C LYS A 21 6.57 -9.81 -21.77
N TYR A 22 7.49 -9.08 -21.16
CA TYR A 22 8.82 -9.62 -20.85
C TYR A 22 8.74 -10.83 -19.91
N ILE A 23 7.95 -10.72 -18.84
CA ILE A 23 7.74 -11.82 -17.86
C ILE A 23 7.12 -13.04 -18.54
N ALA A 24 6.13 -12.84 -19.41
CA ALA A 24 5.50 -13.92 -20.16
C ALA A 24 6.51 -14.68 -21.02
N ASN A 25 7.34 -13.96 -21.77
CA ASN A 25 8.39 -14.55 -22.59
C ASN A 25 9.44 -15.27 -21.73
N TYR A 26 9.88 -14.66 -20.64
CA TYR A 26 10.88 -15.24 -19.74
C TYR A 26 10.39 -16.56 -19.10
N LEU A 27 9.12 -16.65 -18.76
CA LEU A 27 8.50 -17.82 -18.15
C LEU A 27 7.94 -18.81 -19.20
N SER A 28 8.10 -18.54 -20.50
CA SER A 28 7.56 -19.36 -21.60
C SER A 28 6.06 -19.62 -21.45
N MET A 29 5.29 -18.59 -21.08
CA MET A 29 3.84 -18.69 -20.86
C MET A 29 3.08 -17.66 -21.72
N PRO A 30 1.79 -17.89 -22.01
CA PRO A 30 0.97 -16.91 -22.73
C PRO A 30 0.91 -15.58 -22.00
N TYR A 31 1.00 -14.46 -22.74
CA TYR A 31 0.89 -13.12 -22.18
C TYR A 31 -0.41 -12.93 -21.38
N ILE A 32 -1.51 -13.50 -21.87
CA ILE A 32 -2.82 -13.37 -21.20
C ILE A 32 -2.77 -13.88 -19.75
N SER A 33 -2.06 -14.98 -19.49
CA SER A 33 -1.95 -15.53 -18.12
C SER A 33 -1.23 -14.58 -17.15
N VAL A 34 -0.22 -13.84 -17.63
CA VAL A 34 0.44 -12.80 -16.81
C VAL A 34 -0.48 -11.60 -16.61
N TYR A 35 -1.20 -11.22 -17.65
CA TYR A 35 -2.15 -10.09 -17.62
C TYR A 35 -3.32 -10.37 -16.67
N GLU A 36 -3.89 -11.58 -16.71
CA GLU A 36 -4.96 -12.02 -15.80
C GLU A 36 -4.54 -11.89 -14.34
N VAL A 37 -3.34 -12.37 -13.99
CA VAL A 37 -2.82 -12.23 -12.62
C VAL A 37 -2.63 -10.77 -12.23
N ALA A 38 -2.06 -9.97 -13.12
CA ALA A 38 -1.79 -8.55 -12.85
C ALA A 38 -3.09 -7.73 -12.67
N THR A 39 -4.15 -8.07 -13.40
CA THR A 39 -5.45 -7.38 -13.30
C THR A 39 -6.33 -7.92 -12.18
N PHE A 40 -6.19 -9.17 -11.80
CA PHE A 40 -6.99 -9.79 -10.75
C PHE A 40 -6.54 -9.33 -9.34
N TYR A 41 -5.24 -9.27 -9.09
CA TYR A 41 -4.72 -8.93 -7.76
C TYR A 41 -4.52 -7.42 -7.62
N THR A 42 -5.32 -6.78 -6.79
CA THR A 42 -5.33 -5.31 -6.56
C THR A 42 -4.05 -4.75 -5.98
N MET A 43 -3.13 -5.59 -5.48
CA MET A 43 -1.81 -5.16 -5.03
C MET A 43 -0.87 -4.77 -6.19
N TYR A 44 -1.26 -5.07 -7.43
CA TYR A 44 -0.51 -4.66 -8.61
C TYR A 44 -1.08 -3.39 -9.20
N ASN A 45 -0.25 -2.34 -9.24
CA ASN A 45 -0.60 -1.06 -9.82
C ASN A 45 -0.38 -1.11 -11.35
N LEU A 46 -1.42 -0.95 -12.13
CA LEU A 46 -1.38 -1.03 -13.59
C LEU A 46 -1.18 0.34 -14.26
N ALA A 47 -1.11 1.39 -13.46
CA ALA A 47 -0.87 2.76 -13.89
C ALA A 47 0.14 3.42 -12.93
N PRO A 48 0.83 4.48 -13.36
CA PRO A 48 1.72 5.24 -12.49
C PRO A 48 1.04 5.70 -11.21
N VAL A 49 1.69 5.50 -10.08
CA VAL A 49 1.27 5.97 -8.75
C VAL A 49 2.33 6.91 -8.17
N GLY A 50 1.96 7.67 -7.15
CA GLY A 50 2.93 8.52 -6.43
C GLY A 50 3.99 7.68 -5.69
N LYS A 51 5.11 8.31 -5.35
CA LYS A 51 6.17 7.72 -4.51
C LYS A 51 5.62 7.11 -3.22
N HIS A 52 4.63 7.79 -2.63
CA HIS A 52 3.87 7.34 -1.47
C HIS A 52 2.45 7.00 -1.93
N PHE A 53 2.16 5.71 -2.00
CA PHE A 53 0.83 5.21 -2.34
C PHE A 53 0.07 4.87 -1.07
N VAL A 54 -0.96 5.67 -0.77
CA VAL A 54 -1.79 5.55 0.43
C VAL A 54 -3.02 4.72 0.11
N GLN A 55 -3.19 3.60 0.79
CA GLN A 55 -4.35 2.72 0.68
C GLN A 55 -5.15 2.80 1.97
N VAL A 56 -6.37 3.32 1.89
CA VAL A 56 -7.25 3.51 3.05
C VAL A 56 -8.21 2.33 3.14
N CYS A 57 -8.14 1.58 4.23
CA CYS A 57 -9.11 0.50 4.50
C CYS A 57 -10.46 1.11 4.88
N THR A 58 -11.51 0.80 4.11
CA THR A 58 -12.88 1.31 4.33
C THR A 58 -13.90 0.21 4.62
N THR A 59 -13.45 -1.00 4.95
CA THR A 59 -14.37 -2.07 5.39
C THR A 59 -14.92 -1.81 6.79
N THR A 60 -15.96 -2.53 7.14
CA THR A 60 -16.84 -2.26 8.30
C THR A 60 -16.13 -1.83 9.59
N PRO A 61 -15.10 -2.54 10.12
CA PRO A 61 -14.44 -2.12 11.35
C PRO A 61 -13.74 -0.77 11.23
N CYS A 62 -13.09 -0.51 10.09
CA CYS A 62 -12.41 0.77 9.84
C CYS A 62 -13.43 1.90 9.65
N LEU A 63 -14.51 1.66 8.92
CA LEU A 63 -15.58 2.63 8.69
C LEU A 63 -16.25 3.06 10.00
N ILE A 64 -16.66 2.09 10.84
CA ILE A 64 -17.25 2.36 12.17
C ILE A 64 -16.31 3.17 13.06
N ARG A 65 -15.00 3.03 12.85
CA ARG A 65 -13.95 3.72 13.63
C ARG A 65 -13.51 5.04 13.00
N GLY A 66 -14.15 5.50 11.91
CA GLY A 66 -13.93 6.82 11.31
C GLY A 66 -12.97 6.83 10.12
N ALA A 67 -12.89 5.75 9.34
CA ALA A 67 -12.11 5.73 8.11
C ALA A 67 -12.61 6.71 7.05
N ASP A 68 -13.90 7.06 7.07
CA ASP A 68 -14.53 8.09 6.25
C ASP A 68 -13.80 9.45 6.37
N LYS A 69 -13.45 9.85 7.60
CA LYS A 69 -12.68 11.08 7.84
C LYS A 69 -11.27 11.01 7.24
N ILE A 70 -10.65 9.83 7.25
CA ILE A 70 -9.33 9.64 6.64
C ILE A 70 -9.43 9.77 5.11
N VAL A 71 -10.51 9.24 4.51
CA VAL A 71 -10.80 9.40 3.08
C VAL A 71 -10.98 10.88 2.72
N GLU A 72 -11.75 11.63 3.51
CA GLU A 72 -11.93 13.08 3.32
C GLU A 72 -10.59 13.84 3.36
N LEU A 73 -9.73 13.52 4.33
CA LEU A 73 -8.38 14.07 4.40
C LEU A 73 -7.53 13.74 3.17
N CYS A 74 -7.63 12.51 2.63
CA CYS A 74 -6.93 12.14 1.40
C CYS A 74 -7.45 12.94 0.19
N LYS A 75 -8.78 13.13 0.09
CA LYS A 75 -9.39 13.96 -0.96
C LYS A 75 -8.92 15.41 -0.90
N GLU A 76 -8.83 15.98 0.29
CA GLU A 76 -8.39 17.36 0.50
C GLU A 76 -6.89 17.54 0.22
N LYS A 77 -6.05 16.66 0.77
CA LYS A 77 -4.60 16.86 0.81
C LYS A 77 -3.84 16.27 -0.37
N ILE A 78 -4.30 15.15 -0.92
CA ILE A 78 -3.59 14.44 -2.00
C ILE A 78 -4.25 14.77 -3.34
N SER A 79 -5.47 14.31 -3.54
CA SER A 79 -6.25 14.51 -4.77
C SER A 79 -7.74 14.27 -4.52
N PRO A 80 -8.64 15.07 -5.11
CA PRO A 80 -10.09 14.83 -5.02
C PRO A 80 -10.52 13.46 -5.54
N ASN A 81 -9.76 12.89 -6.48
CA ASN A 81 -10.05 11.61 -7.10
C ASN A 81 -9.00 10.58 -6.73
N GLU A 82 -9.47 9.33 -6.49
CA GLU A 82 -8.61 8.18 -6.29
C GLU A 82 -7.71 7.90 -7.49
N ASN A 83 -6.60 7.20 -7.25
CA ASN A 83 -5.64 6.79 -8.27
C ASN A 83 -5.05 7.95 -9.08
N LYS A 84 -5.17 9.19 -8.60
CA LYS A 84 -4.51 10.35 -9.19
C LYS A 84 -3.32 10.76 -8.37
N ILE A 85 -2.27 11.14 -9.08
CA ILE A 85 -1.05 11.64 -8.45
C ILE A 85 -1.29 13.09 -7.99
N SER A 86 -0.85 13.41 -6.79
CA SER A 86 -0.94 14.75 -6.21
C SER A 86 -0.24 15.80 -7.08
N LYS A 87 -0.61 17.07 -6.93
CA LYS A 87 0.01 18.18 -7.69
C LYS A 87 1.54 18.26 -7.53
N LYS A 88 2.07 17.83 -6.39
CA LYS A 88 3.52 17.74 -6.15
C LYS A 88 4.15 16.47 -6.74
N GLY A 89 3.37 15.54 -7.25
CA GLY A 89 3.86 14.31 -7.90
C GLY A 89 4.31 13.20 -6.94
N ASN A 90 4.24 13.40 -5.63
CA ASN A 90 4.82 12.46 -4.66
C ASN A 90 3.81 11.52 -3.98
N CYS A 91 2.52 11.83 -3.98
CA CYS A 91 1.50 11.02 -3.33
C CYS A 91 0.38 10.63 -4.28
N SER A 92 -0.21 9.46 -4.05
CA SER A 92 -1.50 9.05 -4.59
C SER A 92 -2.23 8.23 -3.54
N TRP A 93 -3.55 8.07 -3.68
CA TRP A 93 -4.35 7.32 -2.72
C TRP A 93 -5.48 6.56 -3.40
N MET A 94 -5.99 5.53 -2.71
CA MET A 94 -7.20 4.80 -3.07
C MET A 94 -7.88 4.20 -1.84
N GLU A 95 -9.17 3.94 -1.95
CA GLU A 95 -9.87 3.08 -1.01
C GLU A 95 -9.58 1.61 -1.34
N VAL A 96 -9.43 0.80 -0.29
CA VAL A 96 -9.18 -0.64 -0.44
C VAL A 96 -10.06 -1.45 0.52
N GLU A 97 -10.24 -2.72 0.16
CA GLU A 97 -10.86 -3.72 1.02
C GLU A 97 -9.98 -4.03 2.24
N CYS A 98 -10.49 -4.90 3.12
CA CYS A 98 -9.84 -5.21 4.39
C CYS A 98 -8.38 -5.65 4.24
N LEU A 99 -7.49 -4.94 4.92
CA LEU A 99 -6.06 -5.24 4.98
C LEU A 99 -5.67 -6.17 6.15
N GLY A 100 -6.66 -6.74 6.86
CA GLY A 100 -6.42 -7.70 7.93
C GLY A 100 -6.01 -7.12 9.30
N ALA A 101 -6.05 -5.80 9.46
CA ALA A 101 -5.65 -5.10 10.69
C ALA A 101 -6.86 -4.59 11.51
N CYS A 102 -8.00 -5.27 11.46
CA CYS A 102 -9.27 -4.83 12.04
C CYS A 102 -9.19 -4.57 13.55
N VAL A 103 -8.34 -5.29 14.27
CA VAL A 103 -8.15 -5.11 15.71
C VAL A 103 -7.58 -3.74 16.06
N ASN A 104 -6.82 -3.14 15.17
CA ASN A 104 -6.21 -1.81 15.28
C ASN A 104 -6.83 -0.79 14.29
N ALA A 105 -8.11 -0.96 13.97
CA ALA A 105 -8.84 -0.02 13.12
C ALA A 105 -9.00 1.36 13.78
N PRO A 106 -9.09 2.47 13.00
CA PRO A 106 -8.90 2.50 11.54
C PRO A 106 -7.42 2.49 11.17
N MET A 107 -7.14 2.05 9.94
CA MET A 107 -5.77 1.92 9.47
C MET A 107 -5.61 2.28 7.99
N ILE A 108 -4.40 2.64 7.62
CA ILE A 108 -3.96 2.83 6.24
C ILE A 108 -2.69 2.03 5.99
N GLN A 109 -2.50 1.65 4.73
CA GLN A 109 -1.22 1.14 4.25
C GLN A 109 -0.55 2.20 3.38
N ILE A 110 0.73 2.46 3.60
CA ILE A 110 1.54 3.33 2.76
C ILE A 110 2.67 2.48 2.19
N ASN A 111 2.62 2.24 0.89
CA ASN A 111 3.48 1.29 0.19
C ASN A 111 3.42 -0.11 0.83
N ASN A 112 4.40 -0.47 1.67
CA ASN A 112 4.49 -1.78 2.32
C ASN A 112 4.29 -1.73 3.84
N ASP A 113 4.05 -0.56 4.41
CA ASP A 113 3.99 -0.36 5.86
C ASP A 113 2.57 -0.03 6.33
N TYR A 114 2.18 -0.58 7.48
CA TYR A 114 0.90 -0.35 8.12
C TYR A 114 1.00 0.78 9.14
N TYR A 115 -0.01 1.65 9.15
CA TYR A 115 -0.23 2.73 10.10
C TYR A 115 -1.60 2.53 10.72
N GLU A 116 -1.63 2.21 12.00
CA GLU A 116 -2.76 1.61 12.68
C GLU A 116 -3.24 2.47 13.86
N ASP A 117 -4.49 2.22 14.33
CA ASP A 117 -5.11 2.96 15.45
C ASP A 117 -5.19 4.46 15.21
N LEU A 118 -5.49 4.83 13.98
CA LEU A 118 -5.49 6.23 13.58
C LEU A 118 -6.71 6.97 14.13
N ASP A 119 -6.53 8.25 14.34
CA ASP A 119 -7.59 9.24 14.45
C ASP A 119 -7.38 10.33 13.40
N GLU A 120 -8.29 11.28 13.31
CA GLU A 120 -8.22 12.37 12.34
C GLU A 120 -6.91 13.18 12.48
N LYS A 121 -6.44 13.38 13.72
CA LYS A 121 -5.22 14.13 13.98
C LYS A 121 -3.98 13.39 13.50
N SER A 122 -3.81 12.13 13.88
CA SER A 122 -2.67 11.31 13.48
C SER A 122 -2.67 11.05 11.97
N ALA A 123 -3.83 10.81 11.36
CA ALA A 123 -3.95 10.70 9.90
C ALA A 123 -3.50 11.98 9.19
N LYS A 124 -3.92 13.14 9.68
CA LYS A 124 -3.50 14.44 9.14
C LYS A 124 -1.99 14.65 9.26
N GLU A 125 -1.39 14.35 10.42
CA GLU A 125 0.06 14.43 10.64
C GLU A 125 0.84 13.51 9.70
N ILE A 126 0.34 12.28 9.47
CA ILE A 126 0.92 11.34 8.52
C ILE A 126 0.89 11.91 7.10
N LEU A 127 -0.27 12.37 6.64
CA LEU A 127 -0.42 12.90 5.28
C LEU A 127 0.43 14.15 5.06
N ASP A 128 0.50 15.06 6.03
CA ASP A 128 1.36 16.25 5.96
C ASP A 128 2.86 15.88 5.93
N SER A 129 3.24 14.82 6.64
CA SER A 129 4.62 14.30 6.61
C SER A 129 4.96 13.68 5.25
N LEU A 130 4.04 12.89 4.66
CA LEU A 130 4.22 12.32 3.31
C LEU A 130 4.40 13.38 2.23
N ILE A 131 3.55 14.41 2.26
CA ILE A 131 3.60 15.50 1.27
C ILE A 131 4.93 16.28 1.36
N ASN A 132 5.56 16.28 2.53
CA ASN A 132 6.83 16.94 2.79
C ASN A 132 8.03 15.98 2.82
N ASP A 133 7.85 14.73 2.38
CA ASP A 133 8.88 13.66 2.37
C ASP A 133 9.57 13.46 3.73
N LYS A 134 8.86 13.67 4.84
CA LYS A 134 9.38 13.45 6.18
C LYS A 134 9.28 11.96 6.56
N PRO A 135 10.25 11.44 7.34
CA PRO A 135 10.20 10.05 7.80
C PRO A 135 8.98 9.82 8.71
N LEU A 136 8.37 8.65 8.56
CA LEU A 136 7.23 8.20 9.36
C LEU A 136 7.59 6.91 10.09
N LYS A 137 7.00 6.71 11.25
CA LYS A 137 7.13 5.47 12.02
C LYS A 137 5.90 4.60 11.78
N PRO A 138 6.03 3.44 11.12
CA PRO A 138 4.92 2.49 10.95
C PRO A 138 4.44 1.92 12.29
N GLY A 139 3.22 1.40 12.28
CA GLY A 139 2.61 0.69 13.39
C GLY A 139 1.49 1.44 14.09
N SER A 140 1.18 1.03 15.31
CA SER A 140 0.07 1.58 16.09
C SER A 140 0.41 2.98 16.65
N TYR A 141 -0.47 3.93 16.39
CA TYR A 141 -0.37 5.30 16.93
C TYR A 141 -0.92 5.44 18.36
N ARG A 142 -1.38 4.31 18.94
CA ARG A 142 -1.78 4.22 20.35
C ARG A 142 -0.82 3.37 21.20
N GLY A 143 0.35 3.00 20.64
CA GLY A 143 1.36 2.21 21.35
C GLY A 143 0.95 0.76 21.59
N ARG A 144 -0.02 0.23 20.83
CA ARG A 144 -0.41 -1.18 20.90
C ARG A 144 0.51 -2.04 20.04
N LYS A 145 0.41 -3.37 20.20
CA LYS A 145 1.11 -4.32 19.33
C LYS A 145 0.59 -4.17 17.90
N ASN A 146 1.52 -4.10 16.93
CA ASN A 146 1.20 -4.00 15.51
C ASN A 146 0.55 -5.29 15.00
N THR A 147 -0.29 -5.18 13.98
CA THR A 147 -0.89 -6.33 13.30
C THR A 147 -0.04 -6.85 12.16
N ALA A 148 0.83 -6.00 11.59
CA ALA A 148 1.78 -6.42 10.57
C ALA A 148 2.71 -7.51 11.11
N PRO A 149 3.09 -8.50 10.28
CA PRO A 149 4.07 -9.52 10.67
C PRO A 149 5.35 -8.87 11.17
N GLU A 150 5.89 -9.35 12.28
CA GLU A 150 7.21 -8.94 12.72
C GLU A 150 8.21 -9.30 11.62
N LYS A 151 9.03 -8.34 11.20
CA LYS A 151 10.15 -8.63 10.30
C LYS A 151 11.01 -9.67 11.01
N ASN A 152 11.09 -10.89 10.46
CA ASN A 152 11.88 -11.97 11.03
C ASN A 152 13.30 -11.47 11.33
N THR A 153 13.55 -11.13 12.57
CA THR A 153 14.88 -10.99 13.09
C THR A 153 15.39 -12.41 13.27
N SER A 154 16.13 -12.88 12.26
CA SER A 154 16.88 -14.13 12.25
C SER A 154 16.06 -15.43 12.44
N VAL A 155 15.76 -16.10 11.34
CA VAL A 155 15.85 -17.56 11.32
C VAL A 155 17.31 -17.86 11.66
N LYS A 156 17.62 -18.14 12.91
CA LYS A 156 18.86 -18.86 13.26
C LYS A 156 18.71 -20.21 12.57
N GLU A 157 19.42 -20.40 11.47
CA GLU A 157 19.65 -21.73 10.92
C GLU A 157 20.15 -22.61 12.04
N LYS A 158 19.29 -23.46 12.59
CA LYS A 158 19.73 -24.57 13.40
C LYS A 158 20.42 -25.52 12.42
N ASN A 159 21.74 -25.40 12.35
CA ASN A 159 22.57 -26.42 11.75
C ASN A 159 22.23 -27.73 12.45
N HIS A 160 21.48 -28.60 11.77
CA HIS A 160 21.38 -29.99 12.12
C HIS A 160 22.67 -30.66 11.63
N ALA A 161 23.59 -30.87 12.59
CA ALA A 161 24.71 -31.78 12.40
C ALA A 161 24.20 -33.22 12.40
#